data_abe69a56fd3c2ab4b394a4c19ba624d6
#
_entry.id   abe69a56fd3c2ab4b394a4c19ba624d6
#
_cell.length_a   1.000
_cell.length_b   1.000
_cell.length_c   1.000
_cell.angle_alpha   90.00
_cell.angle_beta   90.00
_cell.angle_gamma   90.00
#
_symmetry.space_group_name_H-M   'P 1'
#
loop_
_entity.id
_entity.type
_entity.pdbx_description
1 polymer ?
#
loop_
_entity_poly.entity_id
_entity_poly.type
_entity_poly.pdbx_seq_one_letter_code
_entity_poly.pdbx_strand_id
1 'polypeptide(L)'
;MVVDTGHHAPGTNIEFIVANLIRVNKLGAFDFNSRFYADDDLIVGAADPFQLFRIMHEVNIGGGFEKGTPISFVLDQCHNIEAKIPGQIRSIMNVQEAVAKAVLVDQSALKAAQVSGDVLGAHEVLMDAYNTDVRPLVREWREGLGINPDPMRAYASSGYAAKIATERVGGNQAGWGA
;
A
#
# COMPACT_ATOMS: atom_id res chain seq x y z
N MET A 1 2.69 1.94 18.14
CA MET A 1 1.99 0.69 17.78
C MET A 1 2.27 0.40 16.31
N VAL A 2 2.31 -0.87 15.93
CA VAL A 2 2.35 -1.32 14.53
C VAL A 2 0.93 -1.69 14.11
N VAL A 3 0.53 -1.35 12.90
CA VAL A 3 -0.70 -1.82 12.27
C VAL A 3 -0.30 -2.78 11.15
N ASP A 4 -0.54 -4.05 11.39
CA ASP A 4 -0.39 -5.11 10.41
C ASP A 4 -1.72 -5.27 9.67
N THR A 5 -1.72 -5.09 8.37
CA THR A 5 -2.96 -5.07 7.59
C THR A 5 -3.54 -6.46 7.32
N GLY A 6 -2.76 -7.52 7.52
CA GLY A 6 -3.18 -8.92 7.38
C GLY A 6 -3.73 -9.55 8.66
N HIS A 7 -3.32 -9.09 9.83
CA HIS A 7 -3.63 -9.73 11.11
C HIS A 7 -4.98 -9.33 11.74
N HIS A 8 -5.81 -8.55 11.07
CA HIS A 8 -7.12 -8.18 11.58
C HIS A 8 -8.20 -9.20 11.18
N ALA A 9 -9.24 -9.35 11.99
CA ALA A 9 -10.39 -10.17 11.63
C ALA A 9 -11.08 -9.63 10.35
N PRO A 10 -11.68 -10.50 9.51
CA PRO A 10 -12.46 -10.06 8.36
C PRO A 10 -13.52 -9.01 8.75
N GLY A 11 -13.65 -7.95 7.96
CA GLY A 11 -14.58 -6.85 8.21
C GLY A 11 -14.10 -5.80 9.23
N THR A 12 -12.87 -5.92 9.74
CA THR A 12 -12.30 -4.88 10.61
C THR A 12 -12.09 -3.58 9.82
N ASN A 13 -12.57 -2.46 10.40
CA ASN A 13 -12.31 -1.14 9.86
C ASN A 13 -10.89 -0.68 10.25
N ILE A 14 -9.90 -1.05 9.45
CA ILE A 14 -8.49 -0.76 9.72
C ILE A 14 -8.20 0.74 9.57
N GLU A 15 -8.80 1.43 8.60
CA GLU A 15 -8.66 2.87 8.42
C GLU A 15 -9.12 3.64 9.66
N PHE A 16 -10.18 3.21 10.34
CA PHE A 16 -10.62 3.82 11.60
C PHE A 16 -9.62 3.59 12.73
N ILE A 17 -9.00 2.42 12.80
CA ILE A 17 -7.91 2.13 13.75
C ILE A 17 -6.73 3.07 13.50
N VAL A 18 -6.33 3.22 12.24
CA VAL A 18 -5.23 4.10 11.80
C VAL A 18 -5.53 5.55 12.18
N ALA A 19 -6.72 6.07 11.84
CA ALA A 19 -7.15 7.43 12.19
C ALA A 19 -7.04 7.68 13.70
N ASN A 20 -7.52 6.74 14.53
CA ASN A 20 -7.43 6.88 15.99
C ASN A 20 -5.98 6.84 16.50
N LEU A 21 -5.14 5.95 15.98
CA LEU A 21 -3.75 5.86 16.40
C LEU A 21 -2.95 7.13 16.02
N ILE A 22 -3.23 7.72 14.86
CA ILE A 22 -2.65 9.00 14.47
C ILE A 22 -3.12 10.10 15.43
N ARG A 23 -4.43 10.21 15.67
CA ARG A 23 -5.02 11.22 16.56
C ARG A 23 -4.42 11.23 17.96
N VAL A 24 -4.04 10.06 18.49
CA VAL A 24 -3.43 9.95 19.82
C VAL A 24 -1.89 9.83 19.77
N ASN A 25 -1.28 10.06 18.61
CA ASN A 25 0.18 9.97 18.38
C ASN A 25 0.78 8.62 18.83
N LYS A 26 0.13 7.53 18.46
CA LYS A 26 0.54 6.16 18.80
C LYS A 26 0.84 5.27 17.59
N LEU A 27 0.60 5.74 16.37
CA LEU A 27 1.00 5.01 15.16
C LEU A 27 2.52 5.16 14.96
N GLY A 28 3.23 4.05 14.98
CA GLY A 28 4.68 4.03 14.79
C GLY A 28 5.12 3.31 13.53
N ALA A 29 4.33 2.32 13.08
CA ALA A 29 4.64 1.59 11.86
C ALA A 29 3.41 0.93 11.26
N PHE A 30 3.53 0.61 9.98
CA PHE A 30 2.70 -0.38 9.29
C PHE A 30 3.52 -1.60 8.95
N ASP A 31 2.84 -2.74 8.93
CA ASP A 31 3.27 -3.98 8.31
C ASP A 31 2.24 -4.33 7.23
N PHE A 32 2.59 -4.04 5.96
CA PHE A 32 1.64 -4.12 4.86
C PHE A 32 1.68 -5.47 4.19
N ASN A 33 0.55 -6.12 4.17
CA ASN A 33 0.21 -7.27 3.36
C ASN A 33 -1.27 -7.21 2.97
N SER A 34 -1.80 -8.23 2.36
CA SER A 34 -3.22 -8.37 2.06
C SER A 34 -3.68 -9.76 2.44
N ARG A 35 -4.97 -9.91 2.76
CA ARG A 35 -5.56 -11.19 3.16
C ARG A 35 -6.98 -11.34 2.64
N PHE A 36 -7.45 -12.58 2.51
CA PHE A 36 -8.86 -12.88 2.33
C PHE A 36 -9.49 -13.42 3.61
N TYR A 37 -8.88 -14.38 4.26
CA TYR A 37 -9.51 -15.12 5.36
C TYR A 37 -8.68 -15.15 6.64
N ALA A 38 -7.38 -15.19 6.52
CA ALA A 38 -6.45 -15.31 7.64
C ALA A 38 -5.17 -14.53 7.34
N ASP A 39 -4.06 -14.96 7.89
CA ASP A 39 -2.73 -14.43 7.68
C ASP A 39 -2.17 -14.97 6.34
N ASP A 40 -2.69 -14.44 5.26
CA ASP A 40 -2.40 -14.93 3.91
C ASP A 40 -1.13 -14.30 3.29
N ASP A 41 -0.64 -13.20 3.85
CA ASP A 41 0.54 -12.44 3.38
C ASP A 41 0.53 -12.12 1.88
N LEU A 42 -0.63 -11.81 1.33
CA LEU A 42 -0.80 -11.56 -0.11
C LEU A 42 -0.17 -10.23 -0.52
N ILE A 43 0.01 -10.06 -1.82
CA ILE A 43 0.42 -8.79 -2.43
C ILE A 43 -0.45 -7.65 -1.89
N VAL A 44 0.19 -6.59 -1.39
CA VAL A 44 -0.49 -5.46 -0.76
C VAL A 44 -1.57 -4.88 -1.67
N GLY A 45 -2.78 -4.73 -1.14
CA GLY A 45 -3.93 -4.23 -1.87
C GLY A 45 -4.56 -5.22 -2.87
N ALA A 46 -4.11 -6.48 -2.93
CA ALA A 46 -4.68 -7.45 -3.87
C ALA A 46 -6.11 -7.86 -3.53
N ALA A 47 -6.42 -7.99 -2.25
CA ALA A 47 -7.76 -8.40 -1.79
C ALA A 47 -8.73 -7.22 -1.70
N ASP A 48 -8.29 -6.08 -1.18
CA ASP A 48 -9.09 -4.86 -1.03
C ASP A 48 -8.28 -3.59 -1.33
N PRO A 49 -8.14 -3.22 -2.61
CA PRO A 49 -7.41 -2.02 -2.99
C PRO A 49 -8.10 -0.73 -2.52
N PHE A 50 -9.42 -0.76 -2.31
CA PHE A 50 -10.15 0.39 -1.79
C PHE A 50 -9.88 0.61 -0.30
N GLN A 51 -9.73 -0.46 0.50
CA GLN A 51 -9.30 -0.33 1.90
C GLN A 51 -7.88 0.25 1.98
N LEU A 52 -6.95 -0.22 1.15
CA LEU A 52 -5.60 0.35 1.08
C LEU A 52 -5.64 1.86 0.80
N PHE A 53 -6.43 2.29 -0.18
CA PHE A 53 -6.64 3.71 -0.48
C PHE A 53 -7.17 4.48 0.74
N ARG A 54 -8.19 3.97 1.44
CA ARG A 54 -8.76 4.61 2.64
C ARG A 54 -7.75 4.71 3.79
N ILE A 55 -6.94 3.68 3.99
CA ILE A 55 -5.84 3.72 4.97
C ILE A 55 -4.85 4.83 4.61
N MET A 56 -4.41 4.92 3.35
CA MET A 56 -3.50 5.96 2.90
C MET A 56 -4.12 7.37 2.98
N HIS A 57 -5.42 7.48 2.79
CA HIS A 57 -6.15 8.74 2.99
C HIS A 57 -6.09 9.19 4.46
N GLU A 58 -6.33 8.30 5.41
CA GLU A 58 -6.21 8.64 6.85
C GLU A 58 -4.77 9.03 7.23
N VAL A 59 -3.77 8.34 6.67
CA VAL A 59 -2.37 8.69 6.85
C VAL A 59 -2.06 10.08 6.29
N ASN A 60 -2.59 10.40 5.10
CA ASN A 60 -2.38 11.68 4.45
C ASN A 60 -2.97 12.85 5.26
N ILE A 61 -4.23 12.76 5.64
CA ILE A 61 -4.90 13.84 6.40
C ILE A 61 -4.36 13.98 7.82
N GLY A 62 -3.79 12.91 8.36
CA GLY A 62 -3.15 12.90 9.68
C GLY A 62 -1.69 13.34 9.67
N GLY A 63 -1.15 13.83 8.53
CA GLY A 63 0.23 14.30 8.41
C GLY A 63 1.28 13.19 8.39
N GLY A 64 0.87 11.94 8.16
CA GLY A 64 1.78 10.79 8.22
C GLY A 64 2.85 10.76 7.11
N PHE A 65 2.69 11.56 6.05
CA PHE A 65 3.69 11.72 4.98
C PHE A 65 4.57 12.97 5.15
N GLU A 66 4.38 13.74 6.20
CA GLU A 66 5.21 14.92 6.46
C GLU A 66 6.64 14.51 6.85
N LYS A 67 7.59 15.37 6.45
CA LYS A 67 9.00 15.15 6.77
C LYS A 67 9.22 15.12 8.28
N GLY A 68 9.82 14.04 8.77
CA GLY A 68 10.13 13.86 10.19
C GLY A 68 9.04 13.15 10.99
N THR A 69 7.92 12.79 10.37
CA THR A 69 6.93 11.92 11.02
C THR A 69 7.52 10.55 11.30
N PRO A 70 7.41 10.03 12.53
CA PRO A 70 8.07 8.79 12.95
C PRO A 70 7.25 7.54 12.58
N ILE A 71 6.60 7.51 11.41
CA ILE A 71 5.84 6.35 10.94
C ILE A 71 6.67 5.58 9.93
N SER A 72 6.95 4.32 10.21
CA SER A 72 7.63 3.41 9.29
C SER A 72 6.61 2.65 8.43
N PHE A 73 6.95 2.47 7.15
CA PHE A 73 6.14 1.72 6.19
C PHE A 73 6.93 0.49 5.77
N VAL A 74 6.53 -0.68 6.26
CA VAL A 74 7.16 -1.96 6.00
C VAL A 74 6.22 -2.84 5.19
N LEU A 75 6.76 -3.70 4.35
CA LEU A 75 6.02 -4.68 3.58
C LEU A 75 6.34 -6.07 4.11
N ASP A 76 5.32 -6.78 4.53
CA ASP A 76 5.38 -8.13 5.06
C ASP A 76 4.84 -9.18 4.07
N GLN A 77 4.52 -8.79 2.86
CA GLN A 77 4.01 -9.68 1.84
C GLN A 77 5.00 -10.82 1.56
N CYS A 78 4.62 -12.06 1.82
CA CYS A 78 5.46 -13.24 1.66
C CYS A 78 4.68 -14.53 1.32
N HIS A 79 3.64 -14.44 0.49
CA HIS A 79 2.88 -15.63 0.08
C HIS A 79 3.75 -16.63 -0.69
N ASN A 80 3.42 -17.92 -0.61
CA ASN A 80 4.31 -18.99 -1.08
C ASN A 80 4.25 -19.27 -2.59
N ILE A 81 3.27 -18.75 -3.30
CA ILE A 81 3.02 -19.09 -4.72
C ILE A 81 3.84 -18.19 -5.65
N GLU A 82 3.77 -16.88 -5.46
CA GLU A 82 4.47 -15.95 -6.34
C GLU A 82 5.97 -15.81 -6.01
N ALA A 83 6.73 -15.44 -7.03
CA ALA A 83 8.15 -15.12 -6.85
C ALA A 83 8.30 -13.88 -5.95
N LYS A 84 9.13 -13.98 -4.90
CA LYS A 84 9.22 -12.99 -3.82
C LYS A 84 9.55 -11.58 -4.29
N ILE A 85 10.58 -11.43 -5.14
CA ILE A 85 11.01 -10.10 -5.60
C ILE A 85 9.94 -9.42 -6.45
N PRO A 86 9.35 -10.04 -7.48
CA PRO A 86 8.24 -9.43 -8.21
C PRO A 86 7.02 -9.14 -7.31
N GLY A 87 6.71 -9.99 -6.34
CA GLY A 87 5.65 -9.77 -5.37
C GLY A 87 5.88 -8.48 -4.54
N GLN A 88 7.09 -8.30 -4.01
CA GLN A 88 7.47 -7.10 -3.29
C GLN A 88 7.45 -5.84 -4.17
N ILE A 89 7.98 -5.92 -5.40
CA ILE A 89 7.93 -4.80 -6.35
C ILE A 89 6.47 -4.40 -6.62
N ARG A 90 5.58 -5.37 -6.85
CA ARG A 90 4.16 -5.11 -7.07
C ARG A 90 3.51 -4.47 -5.84
N SER A 91 3.81 -4.98 -4.65
CA SER A 91 3.30 -4.44 -3.39
C SER A 91 3.70 -2.97 -3.21
N ILE A 92 4.97 -2.62 -3.45
CA ILE A 92 5.44 -1.22 -3.40
C ILE A 92 4.68 -0.36 -4.42
N MET A 93 4.50 -0.85 -5.66
CA MET A 93 3.78 -0.10 -6.70
C MET A 93 2.33 0.16 -6.30
N ASN A 94 1.64 -0.82 -5.72
CA ASN A 94 0.26 -0.68 -5.26
C ASN A 94 0.15 0.34 -4.11
N VAL A 95 1.08 0.33 -3.16
CA VAL A 95 1.15 1.34 -2.09
C VAL A 95 1.37 2.74 -2.67
N GLN A 96 2.30 2.90 -3.61
CA GLN A 96 2.57 4.20 -4.25
C GLN A 96 1.34 4.74 -5.00
N GLU A 97 0.61 3.88 -5.71
CA GLU A 97 -0.64 4.26 -6.40
C GLU A 97 -1.73 4.64 -5.39
N ALA A 98 -1.87 3.90 -4.28
CA ALA A 98 -2.83 4.24 -3.23
C ALA A 98 -2.51 5.58 -2.55
N VAL A 99 -1.23 5.87 -2.28
CA VAL A 99 -0.78 7.16 -1.76
C VAL A 99 -1.09 8.29 -2.74
N ALA A 100 -0.77 8.12 -4.02
CA ALA A 100 -1.04 9.12 -5.04
C ALA A 100 -2.55 9.45 -5.13
N LYS A 101 -3.40 8.44 -5.11
CA LYS A 101 -4.86 8.62 -5.07
C LYS A 101 -5.32 9.33 -3.80
N ALA A 102 -4.77 8.98 -2.63
CA ALA A 102 -5.11 9.60 -1.36
C ALA A 102 -4.77 11.11 -1.32
N VAL A 103 -3.66 11.48 -1.94
CA VAL A 103 -3.23 12.90 -2.05
C VAL A 103 -4.15 13.69 -2.99
N LEU A 104 -4.77 13.06 -3.98
CA LEU A 104 -5.69 13.71 -4.92
C LEU A 104 -7.09 13.96 -4.37
N VAL A 105 -7.44 13.45 -3.19
CA VAL A 105 -8.75 13.70 -2.57
C VAL A 105 -8.92 15.20 -2.30
N ASP A 106 -10.00 15.81 -2.84
CA ASP A 106 -10.37 17.17 -2.49
C ASP A 106 -10.89 17.24 -1.04
N GLN A 107 -9.97 17.56 -0.12
CA GLN A 107 -10.26 17.62 1.31
C GLN A 107 -11.29 18.71 1.64
N SER A 108 -11.34 19.79 0.88
CA SER A 108 -12.29 20.87 1.10
C SER A 108 -13.71 20.44 0.73
N ALA A 109 -13.87 19.84 -0.44
CA ALA A 109 -15.15 19.31 -0.89
C ALA A 109 -15.63 18.15 0.03
N LEU A 110 -14.74 17.23 0.40
CA LEU A 110 -15.06 16.15 1.32
C LEU A 110 -15.56 16.69 2.67
N LYS A 111 -14.84 17.64 3.24
CA LYS A 111 -15.21 18.27 4.51
C LYS A 111 -16.54 19.00 4.44
N ALA A 112 -16.79 19.74 3.35
CA ALA A 112 -18.06 20.44 3.15
C ALA A 112 -19.24 19.46 3.09
N ALA A 113 -19.10 18.37 2.32
CA ALA A 113 -20.11 17.32 2.24
C ALA A 113 -20.38 16.65 3.59
N GLN A 114 -19.31 16.31 4.34
CA GLN A 114 -19.45 15.71 5.68
C GLN A 114 -20.17 16.65 6.66
N VAL A 115 -19.86 17.94 6.68
CA VAL A 115 -20.47 18.91 7.60
C VAL A 115 -21.94 19.16 7.25
N SER A 116 -22.29 19.17 5.96
CA SER A 116 -23.70 19.32 5.52
C SER A 116 -24.54 18.05 5.65
N GLY A 117 -23.91 16.89 5.95
CA GLY A 117 -24.59 15.59 5.96
C GLY A 117 -24.87 15.02 4.57
N ASP A 118 -24.24 15.55 3.55
CA ASP A 118 -24.29 15.01 2.18
C ASP A 118 -23.41 13.76 2.05
N VAL A 119 -23.96 12.61 2.44
CA VAL A 119 -23.26 11.33 2.43
C VAL A 119 -22.89 10.92 1.01
N LEU A 120 -23.77 11.16 0.03
CA LEU A 120 -23.52 10.81 -1.37
C LEU A 120 -22.40 11.71 -1.94
N GLY A 121 -22.46 13.00 -1.74
CA GLY A 121 -21.40 13.91 -2.17
C GLY A 121 -20.04 13.57 -1.55
N ALA A 122 -19.99 13.22 -0.27
CA ALA A 122 -18.78 12.76 0.36
C ALA A 122 -18.22 11.46 -0.27
N HIS A 123 -19.12 10.53 -0.62
CA HIS A 123 -18.74 9.30 -1.33
C HIS A 123 -18.18 9.60 -2.73
N GLU A 124 -18.84 10.44 -3.51
CA GLU A 124 -18.38 10.80 -4.87
C GLU A 124 -16.98 11.44 -4.85
N VAL A 125 -16.70 12.34 -3.91
CA VAL A 125 -15.36 12.95 -3.77
C VAL A 125 -14.27 11.89 -3.55
N LEU A 126 -14.53 10.88 -2.72
CA LEU A 126 -13.58 9.78 -2.52
C LEU A 126 -13.46 8.89 -3.76
N MET A 127 -14.58 8.60 -4.43
CA MET A 127 -14.59 7.75 -5.62
C MET A 127 -13.92 8.41 -6.82
N ASP A 128 -14.05 9.71 -7.00
CA ASP A 128 -13.35 10.46 -8.05
C ASP A 128 -11.83 10.32 -7.91
N ALA A 129 -11.31 10.49 -6.69
CA ALA A 129 -9.88 10.29 -6.42
C ALA A 129 -9.47 8.83 -6.61
N TYR A 130 -10.26 7.88 -6.08
CA TYR A 130 -9.97 6.46 -6.19
C TYR A 130 -9.97 5.94 -7.64
N ASN A 131 -10.88 6.41 -8.49
CA ASN A 131 -11.00 6.01 -9.88
C ASN A 131 -10.00 6.74 -10.81
N THR A 132 -9.30 7.76 -10.32
CA THR A 132 -8.29 8.46 -11.11
C THR A 132 -7.12 7.52 -11.45
N ASP A 133 -6.74 7.46 -12.73
CA ASP A 133 -5.55 6.73 -13.15
C ASP A 133 -4.28 7.53 -12.79
N VAL A 134 -3.69 7.18 -11.67
CA VAL A 134 -2.47 7.82 -11.15
C VAL A 134 -1.17 7.22 -11.71
N ARG A 135 -1.24 6.16 -12.52
CA ARG A 135 -0.04 5.47 -13.02
C ARG A 135 0.89 6.39 -13.81
N PRO A 136 0.41 7.29 -14.69
CA PRO A 136 1.29 8.26 -15.34
C PRO A 136 2.04 9.17 -14.35
N LEU A 137 1.34 9.69 -13.35
CA LEU A 137 1.90 10.55 -12.30
C LEU A 137 2.98 9.81 -11.50
N VAL A 138 2.70 8.59 -11.07
CA VAL A 138 3.64 7.78 -10.28
C VAL A 138 4.87 7.41 -11.11
N ARG A 139 4.73 7.19 -12.42
CA ARG A 139 5.86 6.95 -13.34
C ARG A 139 6.77 8.18 -13.42
N GLU A 140 6.20 9.36 -13.65
CA GLU A 140 6.93 10.63 -13.70
C GLU A 140 7.65 10.92 -12.37
N TRP A 141 6.97 10.69 -11.25
CA TRP A 141 7.57 10.83 -9.92
C TRP A 141 8.78 9.91 -9.73
N ARG A 142 8.70 8.64 -10.15
CA ARG A 142 9.84 7.70 -10.10
C ARG A 142 11.01 8.19 -10.97
N GLU A 143 10.74 8.65 -12.17
CA GLU A 143 11.76 9.22 -13.07
C GLU A 143 12.47 10.41 -12.42
N GLY A 144 11.72 11.31 -11.78
CA GLY A 144 12.27 12.46 -11.05
C GLY A 144 13.19 12.06 -9.88
N LEU A 145 13.01 10.87 -9.33
CA LEU A 145 13.89 10.29 -8.31
C LEU A 145 15.04 9.44 -8.88
N GLY A 146 15.18 9.33 -10.20
CA GLY A 146 16.14 8.46 -10.83
C GLY A 146 15.82 6.96 -10.73
N ILE A 147 14.56 6.63 -10.41
CA ILE A 147 14.04 5.25 -10.33
C ILE A 147 13.40 4.90 -11.68
N ASN A 148 13.52 3.63 -12.08
CA ASN A 148 12.87 3.19 -13.33
C ASN A 148 11.33 3.40 -13.21
N PRO A 149 10.68 4.05 -14.20
CA PRO A 149 9.24 4.31 -14.17
C PRO A 149 8.38 3.05 -14.18
N ASP A 150 8.93 1.94 -14.70
CA ASP A 150 8.27 0.62 -14.73
C ASP A 150 9.16 -0.44 -14.05
N PRO A 151 9.16 -0.52 -12.72
CA PRO A 151 10.05 -1.41 -11.97
C PRO A 151 9.83 -2.90 -12.29
N MET A 152 8.59 -3.31 -12.57
CA MET A 152 8.28 -4.70 -12.94
C MET A 152 8.94 -5.09 -14.26
N ARG A 153 8.84 -4.23 -15.27
CA ARG A 153 9.47 -4.44 -16.56
C ARG A 153 10.99 -4.40 -16.47
N ALA A 154 11.52 -3.46 -15.68
CA ALA A 154 12.96 -3.36 -15.43
C ALA A 154 13.49 -4.63 -14.76
N TYR A 155 12.82 -5.16 -13.75
CA TYR A 155 13.18 -6.42 -13.13
C TYR A 155 13.13 -7.59 -14.13
N ALA A 156 12.04 -7.72 -14.88
CA ALA A 156 11.88 -8.81 -15.85
C ALA A 156 12.99 -8.82 -16.92
N SER A 157 13.44 -7.63 -17.37
CA SER A 157 14.50 -7.49 -18.37
C SER A 157 15.93 -7.52 -17.82
N SER A 158 16.10 -7.46 -16.50
CA SER A 158 17.45 -7.36 -15.85
C SER A 158 18.27 -8.64 -15.92
N GLY A 159 17.64 -9.79 -16.17
CA GLY A 159 18.30 -11.11 -16.05
C GLY A 159 18.61 -11.53 -14.61
N TYR A 160 18.24 -10.72 -13.60
CA TYR A 160 18.56 -10.97 -12.20
C TYR A 160 18.02 -12.31 -11.71
N ALA A 161 16.80 -12.69 -12.08
CA ALA A 161 16.22 -13.96 -11.67
C ALA A 161 17.04 -15.17 -12.14
N ALA A 162 17.47 -15.16 -13.41
CA ALA A 162 18.32 -16.22 -13.98
C ALA A 162 19.70 -16.26 -13.30
N LYS A 163 20.31 -15.09 -13.08
CA LYS A 163 21.58 -14.97 -12.36
C LYS A 163 21.51 -15.60 -10.97
N ILE A 164 20.52 -15.21 -10.16
CA ILE A 164 20.36 -15.72 -8.79
C ILE A 164 20.03 -17.22 -8.77
N ALA A 165 19.21 -17.70 -9.71
CA ALA A 165 18.95 -19.13 -9.84
C ALA A 165 20.23 -19.94 -10.06
N THR A 166 21.17 -19.41 -10.86
CA THR A 166 22.47 -20.05 -11.12
C THR A 166 23.40 -19.96 -9.90
N GLU A 167 23.47 -18.81 -9.24
CA GLU A 167 24.36 -18.59 -8.09
C GLU A 167 23.92 -19.37 -6.83
N ARG A 168 22.63 -19.66 -6.70
CA ARG A 168 22.04 -20.35 -5.54
C ARG A 168 21.70 -21.82 -5.80
N VAL A 169 22.22 -22.42 -6.86
CA VAL A 169 22.12 -23.87 -7.11
C VAL A 169 22.81 -24.62 -5.98
N GLY A 170 22.03 -25.31 -5.14
CA GLY A 170 22.51 -26.05 -3.95
C GLY A 170 22.19 -25.41 -2.61
N GLY A 171 21.68 -24.20 -2.57
CA GLY A 171 21.04 -23.65 -1.39
C GLY A 171 19.71 -24.37 -1.13
N ASN A 172 19.58 -25.03 -0.01
CA ASN A 172 18.30 -25.61 0.43
C ASN A 172 17.20 -24.59 0.22
N GLN A 173 16.20 -24.92 -0.58
CA GLN A 173 14.92 -24.23 -0.56
C GLN A 173 14.23 -24.61 0.77
N ALA A 174 14.75 -24.09 1.87
CA ALA A 174 14.03 -24.05 3.12
C ALA A 174 12.92 -23.01 2.95
N GLY A 175 11.89 -23.40 2.20
CA GLY A 175 10.61 -22.73 2.26
C GLY A 175 10.09 -22.84 3.69
N TRP A 176 9.66 -21.79 4.28
CA TRP A 176 8.83 -21.82 5.46
C TRP A 176 7.57 -22.61 5.12
N GLY A 177 7.43 -23.81 5.71
CA GLY A 177 6.22 -24.60 5.74
C GLY A 177 5.91 -25.35 4.44
N ALA A 178 6.25 -26.64 4.42
CA ALA A 178 5.43 -27.64 3.79
C ALA A 178 4.37 -28.09 4.78
#